data_8cc2429a1aafdb2324476caf75df11c8
#
_entry.id   8cc2429a1aafdb2324476caf75df11c8
#
_cell.length_a   1.000
_cell.length_b   1.000
_cell.length_c   1.000
_cell.angle_alpha   90.00
_cell.angle_beta   90.00
_cell.angle_gamma   90.00
#
_symmetry.space_group_name_H-M   'P 1'
#
loop_
_entity.id
_entity.type
_entity.pdbx_description
1 polymer ?
#
loop_
_entity_poly.entity_id
_entity_poly.type
_entity_poly.pdbx_seq_one_letter_code
_entity_poly.pdbx_strand_id
1 'polypeptide(L)'
;MNKVTDLAKSLGEELTNTEQFKAYIKAKAEYEADTELEQLIEAYNMEKLRIDIVTNQGSDDDKKENNTDRLNQLYQQIMARPAMLNFGEAHENLGKLMDEVNSMILSAMNGDEGCTPEKCASCKMCNH
;
A
#
# COMPACT_ATOMS: atom_id res chain seq x y z
N MET A 1 6.96 14.08 -28.92
CA MET A 1 7.04 13.40 -27.65
C MET A 1 8.46 13.24 -27.17
N ASN A 2 8.63 13.28 -25.89
CA ASN A 2 9.93 13.22 -25.24
C ASN A 2 10.38 11.76 -25.11
N LYS A 3 11.65 11.49 -25.37
CA LYS A 3 12.24 10.15 -25.20
C LYS A 3 12.03 9.63 -23.78
N VAL A 4 12.08 10.51 -22.77
CA VAL A 4 11.88 10.16 -21.37
C VAL A 4 10.48 9.61 -21.14
N THR A 5 9.46 10.26 -21.67
CA THR A 5 8.07 9.81 -21.53
C THR A 5 7.81 8.53 -22.29
N ASP A 6 8.46 8.33 -23.44
CA ASP A 6 8.37 7.09 -24.21
C ASP A 6 8.97 5.91 -23.44
N LEU A 7 10.13 6.14 -22.79
CA LEU A 7 10.77 5.12 -21.96
C LEU A 7 9.92 4.81 -20.72
N ALA A 8 9.29 5.82 -20.13
CA ALA A 8 8.41 5.63 -18.98
C ALA A 8 7.20 4.76 -19.37
N LYS A 9 6.65 5.00 -20.55
CA LYS A 9 5.54 4.21 -21.07
C LYS A 9 5.95 2.75 -21.27
N SER A 10 7.13 2.54 -21.88
CA SER A 10 7.67 1.19 -22.08
C SER A 10 7.90 0.48 -20.75
N LEU A 11 8.43 1.20 -19.76
CA LEU A 11 8.62 0.67 -18.41
C LEU A 11 7.29 0.26 -17.79
N GLY A 12 6.27 1.08 -17.92
CA GLY A 12 4.93 0.76 -17.44
C GLY A 12 4.36 -0.51 -18.06
N GLU A 13 4.55 -0.66 -19.37
CA GLU A 13 4.11 -1.85 -20.09
C GLU A 13 4.84 -3.11 -19.60
N GLU A 14 6.16 -3.01 -19.37
CA GLU A 14 6.94 -4.12 -18.84
C GLU A 14 6.55 -4.47 -17.41
N LEU A 15 6.19 -3.46 -16.59
CA LEU A 15 5.73 -3.69 -15.22
C LEU A 15 4.45 -4.53 -15.19
N THR A 16 3.57 -4.36 -16.19
CA THR A 16 2.34 -5.16 -16.28
C THR A 16 2.61 -6.64 -16.58
N ASN A 17 3.80 -6.95 -17.08
CA ASN A 17 4.19 -8.34 -17.38
C ASN A 17 4.87 -9.04 -16.20
N THR A 18 5.10 -8.32 -15.09
CA THR A 18 5.73 -8.92 -13.91
C THR A 18 4.74 -9.79 -13.13
N GLU A 19 5.29 -10.78 -12.42
CA GLU A 19 4.48 -11.63 -11.55
C GLU A 19 3.81 -10.82 -10.43
N GLN A 20 4.53 -9.82 -9.91
CA GLN A 20 4.01 -8.95 -8.85
C GLN A 20 2.77 -8.18 -9.30
N PHE A 21 2.79 -7.65 -10.52
CA PHE A 21 1.65 -6.91 -11.05
C PHE A 21 0.47 -7.85 -11.34
N LYS A 22 0.74 -9.02 -11.94
CA LYS A 22 -0.31 -10.01 -12.23
C LYS A 22 -0.96 -10.50 -10.95
N ALA A 23 -0.17 -10.76 -9.91
CA ALA A 23 -0.68 -11.17 -8.60
C ALA A 23 -1.53 -10.06 -7.98
N TYR A 24 -1.11 -8.82 -8.11
CA TYR A 24 -1.87 -7.67 -7.61
C TYR A 24 -3.23 -7.55 -8.30
N ILE A 25 -3.27 -7.66 -9.62
CA ILE A 25 -4.53 -7.56 -10.38
C ILE A 25 -5.48 -8.69 -9.99
N LYS A 26 -4.96 -9.91 -9.84
CA LYS A 26 -5.76 -11.06 -9.42
C LYS A 26 -6.33 -10.86 -8.02
N ALA A 27 -5.47 -10.45 -7.08
CA ALA A 27 -5.87 -10.22 -5.70
C ALA A 27 -6.86 -9.07 -5.58
N LYS A 28 -6.69 -8.03 -6.38
CA LYS A 28 -7.61 -6.89 -6.43
C LYS A 28 -8.99 -7.32 -6.92
N ALA A 29 -9.05 -8.16 -7.96
CA ALA A 29 -10.30 -8.68 -8.48
C ALA A 29 -11.04 -9.52 -7.42
N GLU A 30 -10.31 -10.36 -6.71
CA GLU A 30 -10.89 -11.17 -5.62
C GLU A 30 -11.38 -10.29 -4.47
N TYR A 31 -10.62 -9.25 -4.14
CA TYR A 31 -10.99 -8.28 -3.10
C TYR A 31 -12.29 -7.56 -3.48
N GLU A 32 -12.40 -7.09 -4.71
CA GLU A 32 -13.58 -6.36 -5.19
C GLU A 32 -14.80 -7.28 -5.33
N ALA A 33 -14.58 -8.57 -5.57
CA ALA A 33 -15.66 -9.55 -5.71
C ALA A 33 -16.16 -10.10 -4.38
N ASP A 34 -15.43 -9.87 -3.27
CA ASP A 34 -15.81 -10.38 -1.94
C ASP A 34 -16.84 -9.44 -1.32
N THR A 35 -18.12 -9.75 -1.49
CA THR A 35 -19.22 -8.91 -0.98
C THR A 35 -19.26 -8.86 0.53
N GLU A 36 -18.89 -9.94 1.23
CA GLU A 36 -18.84 -9.96 2.68
C GLU A 36 -17.74 -9.04 3.20
N LEU A 37 -16.59 -9.03 2.52
CA LEU A 37 -15.50 -8.13 2.86
C LEU A 37 -15.93 -6.67 2.66
N GLU A 38 -16.60 -6.39 1.55
CA GLU A 38 -17.12 -5.05 1.26
C GLU A 38 -18.05 -4.57 2.37
N GLN A 39 -18.96 -5.44 2.81
CA GLN A 39 -19.90 -5.14 3.89
C GLN A 39 -19.16 -4.89 5.21
N LEU A 40 -18.14 -5.68 5.50
CA LEU A 40 -17.32 -5.50 6.72
C LEU A 40 -16.57 -4.17 6.70
N ILE A 41 -16.00 -3.81 5.56
CA ILE A 41 -15.29 -2.54 5.40
C ILE A 41 -16.25 -1.37 5.56
N GLU A 42 -17.43 -1.47 4.95
CA GLU A 42 -18.46 -0.45 5.05
C GLU A 42 -18.89 -0.28 6.51
N ALA A 43 -19.13 -1.39 7.22
CA ALA A 43 -19.49 -1.38 8.64
C ALA A 43 -18.38 -0.76 9.48
N TYR A 44 -17.12 -1.07 9.17
CA TYR A 44 -15.97 -0.51 9.86
C TYR A 44 -15.91 1.02 9.68
N ASN A 45 -16.07 1.49 8.45
CA ASN A 45 -16.02 2.91 8.13
C ASN A 45 -17.18 3.67 8.79
N MET A 46 -18.37 3.08 8.82
CA MET A 46 -19.54 3.67 9.48
C MET A 46 -19.34 3.76 10.99
N GLU A 47 -18.78 2.72 11.59
CA GLU A 47 -18.51 2.70 13.02
C GLU A 47 -17.43 3.73 13.38
N LYS A 48 -16.41 3.86 12.56
CA LYS A 48 -15.34 4.84 12.74
C LYS A 48 -15.90 6.26 12.68
N LEU A 49 -16.78 6.51 11.71
CA LEU A 49 -17.44 7.82 11.57
C LEU A 49 -18.30 8.12 12.79
N ARG A 50 -19.04 7.12 13.26
CA ARG A 50 -19.90 7.26 14.47
C ARG A 50 -19.05 7.62 15.69
N ILE A 51 -17.91 6.97 15.86
CA ILE A 51 -16.99 7.25 16.98
C ILE A 51 -16.45 8.68 16.87
N ASP A 52 -16.08 9.14 15.68
CA ASP A 52 -15.58 10.49 15.47
C ASP A 52 -16.63 11.54 15.84
N ILE A 53 -17.88 11.31 15.43
CA ILE A 53 -19.01 12.21 15.77
C ILE A 53 -19.21 12.25 17.29
N VAL A 54 -19.25 11.10 17.94
CA VAL A 54 -19.45 10.98 19.38
C VAL A 54 -18.30 11.64 20.15
N THR A 55 -17.08 11.45 19.71
CA THR A 55 -15.89 12.06 20.32
C THR A 55 -15.94 13.58 20.21
N ASN A 56 -16.34 14.11 19.06
CA ASN A 56 -16.44 15.55 18.83
C ASN A 56 -17.56 16.20 19.69
N GLN A 57 -18.56 15.41 20.07
CA GLN A 57 -19.66 15.88 20.91
C GLN A 57 -19.39 15.78 22.42
N GLY A 58 -18.18 15.32 22.78
CA GLY A 58 -17.77 15.23 24.17
C GLY A 58 -18.46 14.14 24.95
N SER A 59 -18.70 13.01 24.34
CA SER A 59 -19.38 11.89 24.96
C SER A 59 -18.52 11.11 25.93
N ASP A 60 -19.22 10.37 26.74
CA ASP A 60 -18.82 9.53 27.82
C ASP A 60 -17.74 8.51 27.46
N ASP A 61 -16.74 8.33 28.32
CA ASP A 61 -15.62 7.40 28.11
C ASP A 61 -16.07 5.95 27.97
N ASP A 62 -17.14 5.55 28.67
CA ASP A 62 -17.70 4.20 28.63
C ASP A 62 -18.18 3.83 27.19
N LYS A 63 -18.85 4.78 26.56
CA LYS A 63 -19.31 4.59 25.18
C LYS A 63 -18.15 4.50 24.20
N LYS A 64 -17.06 5.21 24.52
CA LYS A 64 -15.84 5.22 23.70
C LYS A 64 -15.16 3.84 23.70
N GLU A 65 -15.08 3.19 24.86
CA GLU A 65 -14.50 1.85 24.98
C GLU A 65 -15.31 0.81 24.23
N ASN A 66 -16.64 0.81 24.37
CA ASN A 66 -17.53 -0.12 23.68
C ASN A 66 -17.45 0.05 22.17
N ASN A 67 -17.36 1.29 21.70
CA ASN A 67 -17.22 1.60 20.27
C ASN A 67 -15.89 1.10 19.73
N THR A 68 -14.82 1.23 20.51
CA THR A 68 -13.48 0.75 20.12
C THR A 68 -13.45 -0.78 20.03
N ASP A 69 -14.12 -1.47 20.95
CA ASP A 69 -14.22 -2.94 20.94
C ASP A 69 -14.89 -3.44 19.66
N ARG A 70 -16.01 -2.82 19.27
CA ARG A 70 -16.72 -3.18 18.05
C ARG A 70 -15.85 -2.90 16.81
N LEU A 71 -15.17 -1.77 16.82
CA LEU A 71 -14.26 -1.40 15.72
C LEU A 71 -13.14 -2.43 15.58
N ASN A 72 -12.56 -2.85 16.70
CA ASN A 72 -11.51 -3.88 16.71
C ASN A 72 -12.04 -5.23 16.23
N GLN A 73 -13.24 -5.62 16.59
CA GLN A 73 -13.87 -6.85 16.12
C GLN A 73 -14.06 -6.82 14.61
N LEU A 74 -14.53 -5.70 14.07
CA LEU A 74 -14.70 -5.52 12.63
C LEU A 74 -13.36 -5.58 11.91
N TYR A 75 -12.35 -4.94 12.47
CA TYR A 75 -10.99 -4.97 11.93
C TYR A 75 -10.46 -6.40 11.87
N GLN A 76 -10.63 -7.17 12.95
CA GLN A 76 -10.18 -8.56 13.00
C GLN A 76 -10.90 -9.41 11.97
N GLN A 77 -12.20 -9.21 11.78
CA GLN A 77 -12.98 -9.93 10.78
C GLN A 77 -12.52 -9.59 9.37
N ILE A 78 -12.22 -8.33 9.10
CA ILE A 78 -11.68 -7.88 7.81
C ILE A 78 -10.34 -8.55 7.54
N MET A 79 -9.44 -8.51 8.52
CA MET A 79 -8.08 -9.04 8.37
C MET A 79 -8.04 -10.56 8.35
N ALA A 80 -9.11 -11.23 8.75
CA ALA A 80 -9.23 -12.68 8.67
C ALA A 80 -9.70 -13.16 7.29
N ARG A 81 -10.20 -12.25 6.46
CA ARG A 81 -10.67 -12.62 5.11
C ARG A 81 -9.48 -12.91 4.20
N PRO A 82 -9.46 -14.10 3.54
CA PRO A 82 -8.34 -14.42 2.63
C PRO A 82 -8.15 -13.39 1.51
N ALA A 83 -9.23 -12.84 0.96
CA ALA A 83 -9.14 -11.82 -0.09
C ALA A 83 -8.41 -10.58 0.39
N MET A 84 -8.63 -10.17 1.66
CA MET A 84 -7.95 -9.03 2.25
C MET A 84 -6.46 -9.30 2.45
N LEU A 85 -6.13 -10.47 3.00
CA LEU A 85 -4.75 -10.86 3.24
C LEU A 85 -3.97 -10.97 1.93
N ASN A 86 -4.55 -11.59 0.92
CA ASN A 86 -3.93 -11.75 -0.39
C ASN A 86 -3.72 -10.40 -1.08
N PHE A 87 -4.70 -9.51 -0.97
CA PHE A 87 -4.59 -8.15 -1.51
C PHE A 87 -3.45 -7.39 -0.83
N GLY A 88 -3.40 -7.44 0.50
CA GLY A 88 -2.35 -6.76 1.26
C GLY A 88 -0.96 -7.26 0.89
N GLU A 89 -0.78 -8.57 0.77
CA GLU A 89 0.49 -9.17 0.39
C GLU A 89 0.88 -8.78 -1.04
N ALA A 90 -0.05 -8.86 -1.98
CA ALA A 90 0.21 -8.49 -3.38
C ALA A 90 0.54 -7.01 -3.51
N HIS A 91 -0.16 -6.16 -2.76
CA HIS A 91 0.10 -4.72 -2.73
C HIS A 91 1.50 -4.41 -2.20
N GLU A 92 1.89 -5.09 -1.12
CA GLU A 92 3.23 -4.93 -0.54
C GLU A 92 4.32 -5.38 -1.52
N ASN A 93 4.14 -6.52 -2.18
CA ASN A 93 5.10 -7.04 -3.14
C ASN A 93 5.26 -6.12 -4.36
N LEU A 94 4.15 -5.59 -4.85
CA LEU A 94 4.19 -4.63 -5.95
C LEU A 94 4.88 -3.33 -5.50
N GLY A 95 4.62 -2.89 -4.27
CA GLY A 95 5.27 -1.72 -3.69
C GLY A 95 6.79 -1.87 -3.62
N LYS A 96 7.26 -3.06 -3.23
CA LYS A 96 8.70 -3.36 -3.20
C LYS A 96 9.32 -3.28 -4.60
N LEU A 97 8.62 -3.82 -5.60
CA LEU A 97 9.09 -3.73 -6.98
C LEU A 97 9.17 -2.28 -7.44
N MET A 98 8.16 -1.47 -7.12
CA MET A 98 8.16 -0.05 -7.48
C MET A 98 9.29 0.71 -6.77
N ASP A 99 9.58 0.35 -5.53
CA ASP A 99 10.71 0.94 -4.79
C ASP A 99 12.04 0.61 -5.46
N GLU A 100 12.21 -0.63 -5.93
CA GLU A 100 13.39 -1.04 -6.69
C GLU A 100 13.53 -0.25 -7.99
N VAL A 101 12.43 -0.09 -8.70
CA VAL A 101 12.41 0.69 -9.96
C VAL A 101 12.83 2.13 -9.69
N ASN A 102 12.25 2.74 -8.67
CA ASN A 102 12.58 4.12 -8.30
C ASN A 102 14.05 4.26 -7.90
N SER A 103 14.58 3.28 -7.16
CA SER A 103 15.99 3.26 -6.77
C SER A 103 16.91 3.18 -7.98
N MET A 104 16.54 2.35 -8.96
CA MET A 104 17.32 2.22 -10.19
C MET A 104 17.33 3.51 -11.00
N ILE A 105 16.18 4.17 -11.06
CA ILE A 105 16.08 5.46 -11.76
C ILE A 105 16.98 6.50 -11.09
N LEU A 106 16.92 6.59 -9.76
CA LEU A 106 17.74 7.55 -9.01
C LEU A 106 19.22 7.25 -9.13
N SER A 107 19.59 5.97 -9.10
CA SER A 107 20.98 5.53 -9.30
C SER A 107 21.49 5.95 -10.66
N ALA A 108 20.68 5.76 -11.69
CA ALA A 108 21.04 6.14 -13.05
C ALA A 108 21.21 7.66 -13.19
N MET A 109 20.34 8.42 -12.51
CA MET A 109 20.42 9.89 -12.53
C MET A 109 21.68 10.40 -11.83
N ASN A 110 22.12 9.71 -10.79
CA ASN A 110 23.31 10.07 -10.02
C ASN A 110 24.61 9.55 -10.65
N GLY A 111 24.50 8.76 -11.73
CA GLY A 111 25.66 8.21 -12.42
C GLY A 111 26.31 7.03 -11.71
N ASP A 112 25.67 6.50 -10.67
CA ASP A 112 26.17 5.36 -9.90
C ASP A 112 25.34 4.12 -10.14
N GLU A 113 26.00 2.97 -10.12
CA GLU A 113 25.33 1.65 -10.25
C GLU A 113 24.76 1.16 -8.90
N GLY A 114 24.47 2.06 -8.02
CA GLY A 114 23.95 1.77 -6.71
C GLY A 114 24.88 2.29 -5.63
N CYS A 115 24.34 3.14 -4.79
CA CYS A 115 25.07 3.68 -3.65
C CYS A 115 25.05 2.65 -2.51
N THR A 116 26.15 1.90 -2.38
CA THR A 116 26.33 1.08 -1.18
C THR A 116 26.97 1.95 -0.10
N PRO A 117 26.84 1.63 1.20
CA PRO A 117 27.50 2.39 2.25
C PRO A 117 29.01 2.54 2.03
N GLU A 118 29.64 1.53 1.43
CA GLU A 118 31.07 1.56 1.11
C GLU A 118 31.39 2.56 0.01
N LYS A 119 30.55 2.60 -1.04
CA LYS A 119 30.70 3.56 -2.14
C LYS A 119 30.32 4.98 -1.69
N CYS A 120 29.36 5.10 -0.78
CA CYS A 120 28.97 6.39 -0.22
C CYS A 120 30.09 7.05 0.54
N ALA A 121 30.93 6.28 1.20
CA ALA A 121 32.07 6.82 1.96
C ALA A 121 33.09 7.52 1.05
N SER A 122 33.21 7.08 -0.21
CA SER A 122 34.15 7.64 -1.18
C SER A 122 33.50 8.47 -2.28
N CYS A 123 32.16 8.54 -2.28
CA CYS A 123 31.39 9.22 -3.32
C CYS A 123 31.20 10.71 -2.99
N LYS A 124 31.60 11.57 -3.91
CA LYS A 124 31.44 13.03 -3.74
C LYS A 124 29.98 13.49 -3.85
N MET A 125 29.14 12.66 -4.45
CA MET A 125 27.72 12.95 -4.64
C MET A 125 26.90 12.65 -3.38
N CYS A 126 27.42 11.81 -2.51
CA CYS A 126 26.78 11.51 -1.23
C CYS A 126 27.25 12.55 -0.21
N ASN A 127 26.35 13.42 0.20
CA ASN A 127 26.63 14.38 1.25
C ASN A 127 26.62 13.68 2.61
N HIS A 128 27.77 13.59 3.20
CA HIS A 128 27.94 13.02 4.54
C HIS A 128 27.79 14.04 5.64
#